data_2ab1c35ed1b3143c5a51de963b8eb294
#
_entry.id   2ab1c35ed1b3143c5a51de963b8eb294
#
_cell.length_a   1.000
_cell.length_b   1.000
_cell.length_c   1.000
_cell.angle_alpha   90.00
_cell.angle_beta   90.00
_cell.angle_gamma   90.00
#
_symmetry.space_group_name_H-M   'P 1'
#
loop_
_entity.id
_entity.type
_entity.pdbx_description
1 polymer ?
#
loop_
_entity_poly.entity_id
_entity_poly.type
_entity_poly.pdbx_seq_one_letter_code
_entity_poly.pdbx_strand_id
1 'polypeptide(L)'
;MPTPPTPPSHAAAVAHASPRLWDISPPVDAGTPVFPGDTPYSQAWAAEIGPGCPVNVSAITLSPHVGAHADAPLHYDPQGAAIGAVDLAPFLGRCRVIHAIGAGPLVRWDDLAHAITPDLPPRVLVRTYAQAPTAWDAALAAYAPDVVARLADAGVLLIGIDTASIDPADSKTLDSHQVIRQRGLRVLENLVLDEVPEGDYELIALPLKLTTA
;
A
#
# COMPACT_ATOMS: atom_id res chain seq x y z
N MET A 1 34.50 53.31 -31.75
CA MET A 1 33.89 52.79 -30.51
C MET A 1 33.38 51.40 -30.82
N PRO A 2 33.90 50.33 -30.19
CA PRO A 2 33.39 48.99 -30.44
C PRO A 2 32.06 48.82 -29.70
N THR A 3 31.10 48.16 -30.36
CA THR A 3 29.79 47.76 -29.85
C THR A 3 29.94 46.73 -28.72
N PRO A 4 29.15 46.84 -27.63
CA PRO A 4 29.21 45.89 -26.55
C PRO A 4 28.63 44.51 -26.97
N PRO A 5 29.11 43.40 -26.41
CA PRO A 5 28.63 42.08 -26.75
C PRO A 5 27.19 41.85 -26.25
N THR A 6 26.39 41.20 -27.10
CA THR A 6 25.03 40.78 -26.77
C THR A 6 25.04 39.75 -25.62
N PRO A 7 24.19 39.90 -24.60
CA PRO A 7 24.13 38.93 -23.54
C PRO A 7 23.59 37.59 -24.06
N PRO A 8 24.01 36.46 -23.47
CA PRO A 8 23.54 35.13 -23.88
C PRO A 8 22.05 35.00 -23.63
N SER A 9 21.36 34.47 -24.65
CA SER A 9 19.94 34.08 -24.56
C SER A 9 19.71 33.14 -23.40
N HIS A 10 18.84 33.51 -22.48
CA HIS A 10 18.37 32.59 -21.43
C HIS A 10 17.72 31.39 -22.13
N ALA A 11 18.32 30.21 -21.94
CA ALA A 11 17.70 28.95 -22.30
C ALA A 11 16.32 28.88 -21.64
N ALA A 12 15.30 28.63 -22.44
CA ALA A 12 13.93 28.46 -21.96
C ALA A 12 13.94 27.32 -20.92
N ALA A 13 13.52 27.63 -19.70
CA ALA A 13 13.30 26.63 -18.68
C ALA A 13 12.25 25.65 -19.20
N VAL A 14 12.63 24.40 -19.39
CA VAL A 14 11.69 23.33 -19.68
C VAL A 14 10.78 23.23 -18.46
N ALA A 15 9.54 23.66 -18.62
CA ALA A 15 8.52 23.48 -17.61
C ALA A 15 8.28 21.97 -17.47
N HIS A 16 8.92 21.33 -16.49
CA HIS A 16 8.55 19.98 -16.08
C HIS A 16 7.16 20.07 -15.47
N ALA A 17 6.16 19.48 -16.15
CA ALA A 17 4.87 19.26 -15.53
C ALA A 17 5.11 18.50 -14.21
N SER A 18 4.55 19.00 -13.10
CA SER A 18 4.64 18.30 -11.83
C SER A 18 4.08 16.88 -11.98
N PRO A 19 4.76 15.86 -11.46
CA PRO A 19 4.24 14.50 -11.53
C PRO A 19 2.85 14.43 -10.90
N ARG A 20 1.93 13.69 -11.51
CA ARG A 20 0.63 13.43 -10.89
C ARG A 20 0.83 12.53 -9.70
N LEU A 21 0.28 12.93 -8.54
CA LEU A 21 0.27 12.11 -7.33
C LEU A 21 -1.08 11.40 -7.22
N TRP A 22 -1.02 10.14 -6.85
CA TRP A 22 -2.17 9.32 -6.51
C TRP A 22 -2.10 9.01 -5.03
N ASP A 23 -3.08 9.50 -4.24
CA ASP A 23 -3.26 9.05 -2.87
C ASP A 23 -4.03 7.74 -2.91
N ILE A 24 -3.35 6.67 -2.51
CA ILE A 24 -3.88 5.30 -2.49
C ILE A 24 -4.24 4.84 -1.07
N SER A 25 -4.46 5.79 -0.16
CA SER A 25 -4.89 5.52 1.21
C SER A 25 -6.34 5.97 1.41
N PRO A 26 -7.20 5.16 2.04
CA PRO A 26 -8.52 5.61 2.44
C PRO A 26 -8.40 6.63 3.58
N PRO A 27 -9.35 7.58 3.71
CA PRO A 27 -9.47 8.37 4.94
C PRO A 27 -9.73 7.45 6.13
N VAL A 28 -9.14 7.79 7.29
CA VAL A 28 -9.29 7.01 8.52
C VAL A 28 -10.04 7.84 9.55
N ASP A 29 -11.19 7.33 9.97
CA ASP A 29 -12.04 7.90 11.00
C ASP A 29 -12.80 6.80 11.78
N ALA A 30 -13.72 7.19 12.65
CA ALA A 30 -14.51 6.25 13.47
C ALA A 30 -15.44 5.32 12.64
N GLY A 31 -15.68 5.63 11.37
CA GLY A 31 -16.47 4.81 10.44
C GLY A 31 -15.61 3.87 9.59
N THR A 32 -14.30 3.97 9.66
CA THR A 32 -13.39 3.13 8.86
C THR A 32 -13.58 1.65 9.19
N PRO A 33 -13.85 0.80 8.18
CA PRO A 33 -13.98 -0.64 8.40
C PRO A 33 -12.71 -1.23 9.01
N VAL A 34 -12.90 -2.19 9.91
CA VAL A 34 -11.81 -2.96 10.51
C VAL A 34 -12.09 -4.45 10.36
N PHE A 35 -11.04 -5.26 10.43
CA PHE A 35 -11.20 -6.70 10.49
C PHE A 35 -12.01 -7.07 11.74
N PRO A 36 -13.00 -7.99 11.66
CA PRO A 36 -13.84 -8.36 12.79
C PRO A 36 -13.03 -8.82 14.00
N GLY A 37 -13.18 -8.08 15.11
CA GLY A 37 -12.45 -8.31 16.36
C GLY A 37 -11.24 -7.40 16.58
N ASP A 38 -10.80 -6.68 15.58
CA ASP A 38 -9.72 -5.68 15.71
C ASP A 38 -10.19 -4.40 16.42
N THR A 39 -9.21 -3.64 16.92
CA THR A 39 -9.44 -2.34 17.55
C THR A 39 -9.80 -1.28 16.50
N PRO A 40 -11.01 -0.73 16.50
CA PRO A 40 -11.41 0.33 15.59
C PRO A 40 -10.67 1.64 15.90
N TYR A 41 -10.66 2.56 14.91
CA TYR A 41 -10.15 3.90 15.14
C TYR A 41 -10.98 4.63 16.18
N SER A 42 -10.31 5.27 17.12
CA SER A 42 -10.89 6.25 18.02
C SER A 42 -9.93 7.41 18.26
N GLN A 43 -10.50 8.59 18.54
CA GLN A 43 -9.75 9.81 18.82
C GLN A 43 -10.33 10.51 20.06
N ALA A 44 -9.44 11.01 20.90
CA ALA A 44 -9.79 11.89 22.02
C ALA A 44 -8.90 13.14 22.00
N TRP A 45 -9.47 14.30 22.30
CA TRP A 45 -8.70 15.52 22.46
C TRP A 45 -7.94 15.54 23.80
N ALA A 46 -6.63 15.71 23.74
CA ALA A 46 -5.80 15.95 24.92
C ALA A 46 -5.70 17.46 25.24
N ALA A 47 -5.81 18.31 24.20
CA ALA A 47 -5.88 19.76 24.32
C ALA A 47 -6.67 20.31 23.12
N GLU A 48 -7.41 21.40 23.35
CA GLU A 48 -8.17 22.12 22.33
C GLU A 48 -7.88 23.61 22.37
N ILE A 49 -7.82 24.25 21.19
CA ILE A 49 -7.61 25.69 21.08
C ILE A 49 -8.70 26.44 21.82
N GLY A 50 -8.31 27.31 22.76
CA GLY A 50 -9.21 28.12 23.56
C GLY A 50 -8.43 29.05 24.48
N PRO A 51 -9.10 29.73 25.43
CA PRO A 51 -8.45 30.59 26.37
C PRO A 51 -7.37 29.86 27.16
N GLY A 52 -6.10 30.26 26.97
CA GLY A 52 -4.93 29.66 27.66
C GLY A 52 -4.36 28.41 26.98
N CYS A 53 -4.94 27.93 25.85
CA CYS A 53 -4.41 26.81 25.08
C CYS A 53 -4.29 27.18 23.58
N PRO A 54 -3.08 27.31 23.02
CA PRO A 54 -2.87 27.73 21.63
C PRO A 54 -2.87 26.59 20.61
N VAL A 55 -3.07 25.33 21.01
CA VAL A 55 -2.92 24.16 20.15
C VAL A 55 -4.07 23.17 20.30
N ASN A 56 -4.31 22.40 19.22
CA ASN A 56 -5.10 21.18 19.25
C ASN A 56 -4.15 19.99 19.30
N VAL A 57 -4.33 19.12 20.28
CA VAL A 57 -3.59 17.85 20.41
C VAL A 57 -4.59 16.73 20.63
N SER A 58 -4.50 15.67 19.83
CA SER A 58 -5.32 14.48 20.01
C SER A 58 -4.47 13.24 20.25
N ALA A 59 -5.08 12.28 20.94
CA ALA A 59 -4.60 10.90 20.99
C ALA A 59 -5.46 10.05 20.06
N ILE A 60 -4.86 9.11 19.32
CA ILE A 60 -5.55 8.14 18.48
C ILE A 60 -5.25 6.73 18.96
N THR A 61 -6.23 5.86 18.87
CA THR A 61 -6.10 4.42 19.12
C THR A 61 -6.71 3.68 17.93
N LEU A 62 -5.98 2.73 17.37
CA LEU A 62 -6.43 1.89 16.26
C LEU A 62 -5.56 0.62 16.17
N SER A 63 -6.09 -0.43 15.52
CA SER A 63 -5.26 -1.55 15.06
C SER A 63 -4.27 -1.06 13.98
N PRO A 64 -3.04 -1.56 13.91
CA PRO A 64 -2.12 -1.27 12.80
C PRO A 64 -2.67 -1.62 11.41
N HIS A 65 -3.73 -2.45 11.36
CA HIS A 65 -4.37 -2.89 10.12
C HIS A 65 -5.57 -2.01 9.69
N VAL A 66 -5.79 -0.86 10.33
CA VAL A 66 -6.84 0.10 9.95
C VAL A 66 -6.36 0.98 8.78
N GLY A 67 -7.17 1.07 7.72
CA GLY A 67 -6.82 1.82 6.51
C GLY A 67 -5.74 1.15 5.69
N ALA A 68 -5.11 1.86 4.75
CA ALA A 68 -3.98 1.34 3.99
C ALA A 68 -2.77 1.13 4.91
N HIS A 69 -2.20 -0.06 4.89
CA HIS A 69 -1.14 -0.44 5.81
C HIS A 69 -0.14 -1.43 5.21
N ALA A 70 0.95 -1.63 5.91
CA ALA A 70 1.95 -2.66 5.63
C ALA A 70 2.00 -3.63 6.81
N ASP A 71 1.97 -4.93 6.54
CA ASP A 71 2.12 -5.93 7.58
C ASP A 71 3.58 -6.10 7.98
N ALA A 72 3.81 -6.15 9.27
CA ALA A 72 5.08 -6.60 9.82
C ALA A 72 5.22 -8.13 9.67
N PRO A 73 6.43 -8.67 9.44
CA PRO A 73 6.66 -10.10 9.58
C PRO A 73 6.16 -10.69 10.90
N LEU A 74 6.18 -9.90 11.98
CA LEU A 74 5.67 -10.28 13.30
C LEU A 74 4.18 -10.63 13.29
N HIS A 75 3.40 -10.07 12.36
CA HIS A 75 1.97 -10.34 12.25
C HIS A 75 1.66 -11.83 11.97
N TYR A 76 2.46 -12.47 11.12
CA TYR A 76 2.25 -13.86 10.67
C TYR A 76 3.41 -14.82 11.03
N ASP A 77 4.42 -14.34 11.76
CA ASP A 77 5.54 -15.13 12.26
C ASP A 77 5.90 -14.69 13.70
N PRO A 78 5.75 -15.56 14.71
CA PRO A 78 6.07 -15.20 16.09
C PRO A 78 7.55 -14.85 16.33
N GLN A 79 8.43 -15.15 15.37
CA GLN A 79 9.84 -14.74 15.36
C GLN A 79 10.13 -13.65 14.32
N GLY A 80 9.08 -13.13 13.68
CA GLY A 80 9.18 -12.08 12.68
C GLY A 80 9.63 -10.75 13.26
N ALA A 81 10.22 -9.93 12.40
CA ALA A 81 10.60 -8.57 12.77
C ALA A 81 9.36 -7.67 12.92
N ALA A 82 9.37 -6.77 13.92
CA ALA A 82 8.43 -5.66 13.99
C ALA A 82 8.60 -4.73 12.78
N ILE A 83 7.55 -4.00 12.42
CA ILE A 83 7.54 -3.16 11.21
C ILE A 83 8.64 -2.08 11.23
N GLY A 84 9.01 -1.57 12.39
CA GLY A 84 10.09 -0.60 12.56
C GLY A 84 11.51 -1.14 12.35
N ALA A 85 11.67 -2.46 12.22
CA ALA A 85 12.95 -3.13 12.00
C ALA A 85 13.11 -3.71 10.59
N VAL A 86 12.09 -3.62 9.72
CA VAL A 86 12.18 -4.10 8.33
C VAL A 86 12.99 -3.14 7.45
N ASP A 87 13.60 -3.68 6.39
CA ASP A 87 14.23 -2.87 5.35
C ASP A 87 13.17 -2.01 4.63
N LEU A 88 13.49 -0.74 4.40
CA LEU A 88 12.61 0.21 3.71
C LEU A 88 12.66 0.10 2.19
N ALA A 89 13.70 -0.49 1.61
CA ALA A 89 13.86 -0.58 0.16
C ALA A 89 12.66 -1.22 -0.58
N PRO A 90 11.97 -2.23 -0.06
CA PRO A 90 10.76 -2.76 -0.70
C PRO A 90 9.62 -1.75 -0.82
N PHE A 91 9.52 -0.77 0.09
CA PHE A 91 8.40 0.18 0.18
C PHE A 91 8.58 1.46 -0.65
N LEU A 92 9.67 1.57 -1.40
CA LEU A 92 9.99 2.74 -2.22
C LEU A 92 10.51 2.32 -3.60
N GLY A 93 9.98 2.91 -4.67
CA GLY A 93 10.50 2.76 -6.02
C GLY A 93 9.48 2.23 -7.03
N ARG A 94 9.94 1.88 -8.23
CA ARG A 94 9.05 1.46 -9.33
C ARG A 94 8.11 0.34 -8.93
N CYS A 95 6.83 0.50 -9.27
CA CYS A 95 5.79 -0.49 -9.09
C CYS A 95 4.91 -0.59 -10.33
N ARG A 96 4.17 -1.69 -10.47
CA ARG A 96 3.12 -1.88 -11.46
C ARG A 96 1.78 -2.04 -10.77
N VAL A 97 0.78 -1.26 -11.20
CA VAL A 97 -0.62 -1.47 -10.87
C VAL A 97 -1.23 -2.37 -11.93
N ILE A 98 -1.87 -3.46 -11.52
CA ILE A 98 -2.54 -4.44 -12.39
C ILE A 98 -4.01 -4.50 -12.01
N HIS A 99 -4.88 -4.45 -13.00
CA HIS A 99 -6.32 -4.55 -12.80
C HIS A 99 -6.78 -6.02 -12.96
N ALA A 100 -7.25 -6.59 -11.84
CA ALA A 100 -7.92 -7.89 -11.77
C ALA A 100 -9.36 -7.70 -11.25
N ILE A 101 -10.08 -6.69 -11.77
CA ILE A 101 -11.39 -6.27 -11.28
C ILE A 101 -12.39 -7.41 -11.43
N GLY A 102 -13.03 -7.77 -10.30
CA GLY A 102 -13.98 -8.89 -10.24
C GLY A 102 -13.32 -10.26 -10.13
N ALA A 103 -11.98 -10.34 -10.04
CA ALA A 103 -11.32 -11.58 -9.66
C ALA A 103 -11.75 -11.97 -8.23
N GLY A 104 -12.02 -13.23 -8.02
CA GLY A 104 -12.39 -13.71 -6.69
C GLY A 104 -13.02 -15.12 -6.74
N PRO A 105 -13.07 -15.78 -5.58
CA PRO A 105 -12.54 -15.36 -4.27
C PRO A 105 -11.00 -15.29 -4.22
N LEU A 106 -10.28 -15.85 -5.20
CA LEU A 106 -8.83 -15.82 -5.30
C LEU A 106 -8.39 -15.18 -6.61
N VAL A 107 -7.53 -14.18 -6.54
CA VAL A 107 -6.77 -13.66 -7.67
C VAL A 107 -5.81 -14.75 -8.15
N ARG A 108 -5.97 -15.17 -9.38
CA ARG A 108 -5.18 -16.24 -10.01
C ARG A 108 -4.19 -15.66 -11.00
N TRP A 109 -3.22 -16.45 -11.40
CA TRP A 109 -2.20 -15.99 -12.34
C TRP A 109 -2.80 -15.48 -13.66
N ASP A 110 -3.84 -16.11 -14.17
CA ASP A 110 -4.47 -15.72 -15.42
C ASP A 110 -5.13 -14.33 -15.34
N ASP A 111 -5.53 -13.90 -14.13
CA ASP A 111 -6.05 -12.56 -13.89
C ASP A 111 -4.97 -11.48 -14.03
N LEU A 112 -3.69 -11.84 -13.84
CA LEU A 112 -2.56 -10.93 -13.87
C LEU A 112 -1.67 -11.07 -15.11
N ALA A 113 -1.77 -12.21 -15.83
CA ALA A 113 -0.83 -12.61 -16.89
C ALA A 113 -0.70 -11.58 -18.01
N HIS A 114 -1.77 -10.83 -18.30
CA HIS A 114 -1.79 -9.78 -19.32
C HIS A 114 -0.79 -8.64 -19.05
N ALA A 115 -0.48 -8.40 -17.79
CA ALA A 115 0.39 -7.31 -17.34
C ALA A 115 1.77 -7.81 -16.84
N ILE A 116 2.02 -9.11 -16.84
CA ILE A 116 3.33 -9.68 -16.46
C ILE A 116 4.26 -9.70 -17.67
N THR A 117 5.29 -8.88 -17.62
CA THR A 117 6.26 -8.71 -18.72
C THR A 117 7.69 -8.94 -18.22
N PRO A 118 8.69 -9.15 -19.10
CA PRO A 118 10.09 -9.35 -18.67
C PRO A 118 10.69 -8.18 -17.88
N ASP A 119 10.13 -6.97 -18.00
CA ASP A 119 10.54 -5.77 -17.30
C ASP A 119 9.63 -5.45 -16.09
N LEU A 120 8.95 -6.46 -15.53
CA LEU A 120 8.10 -6.31 -14.34
C LEU A 120 8.87 -5.62 -13.21
N PRO A 121 8.35 -4.48 -12.69
CA PRO A 121 8.96 -3.83 -11.53
C PRO A 121 8.92 -4.73 -10.29
N PRO A 122 9.83 -4.50 -9.32
CA PRO A 122 9.88 -5.33 -8.11
C PRO A 122 8.76 -5.07 -7.10
N ARG A 123 7.73 -4.33 -7.48
CA ARG A 123 6.51 -4.09 -6.68
C ARG A 123 5.30 -4.21 -7.57
N VAL A 124 4.29 -4.95 -7.09
CA VAL A 124 3.05 -5.19 -7.84
C VAL A 124 1.88 -4.87 -6.92
N LEU A 125 1.00 -3.97 -7.38
CA LEU A 125 -0.23 -3.61 -6.67
C LEU A 125 -1.41 -4.09 -7.51
N VAL A 126 -2.32 -4.85 -6.92
CA VAL A 126 -3.46 -5.44 -7.65
C VAL A 126 -4.75 -4.77 -7.20
N ARG A 127 -5.50 -4.29 -8.18
CA ARG A 127 -6.84 -3.77 -8.02
C ARG A 127 -7.86 -4.85 -8.31
N THR A 128 -8.72 -5.17 -7.33
CA THR A 128 -9.78 -6.18 -7.45
C THR A 128 -11.18 -5.56 -7.43
N TYR A 129 -11.34 -4.43 -6.75
CA TYR A 129 -12.61 -3.71 -6.68
C TYR A 129 -12.80 -2.77 -7.86
N ALA A 130 -14.02 -2.74 -8.41
CA ALA A 130 -14.44 -1.66 -9.30
C ALA A 130 -14.53 -0.33 -8.54
N GLN A 131 -14.95 -0.41 -7.27
CA GLN A 131 -15.00 0.69 -6.31
C GLN A 131 -14.71 0.14 -4.92
N ALA A 132 -13.82 0.79 -4.17
CA ALA A 132 -13.45 0.39 -2.81
C ALA A 132 -14.69 0.36 -1.89
N PRO A 133 -14.86 -0.69 -1.08
CA PRO A 133 -16.02 -0.79 -0.19
C PRO A 133 -15.92 0.21 0.96
N THR A 134 -17.08 0.75 1.38
CA THR A 134 -17.20 1.65 2.55
C THR A 134 -17.53 0.90 3.83
N ALA A 135 -17.68 -0.42 3.77
CA ALA A 135 -17.98 -1.30 4.89
C ALA A 135 -17.14 -2.58 4.78
N TRP A 136 -17.06 -3.32 5.89
CA TRP A 136 -16.37 -4.62 5.88
C TRP A 136 -16.94 -5.55 4.80
N ASP A 137 -16.06 -6.09 3.97
CA ASP A 137 -16.39 -7.08 2.95
C ASP A 137 -15.84 -8.46 3.36
N ALA A 138 -16.70 -9.35 3.81
CA ALA A 138 -16.32 -10.73 4.17
C ALA A 138 -16.01 -11.62 2.96
N ALA A 139 -16.38 -11.19 1.75
CA ALA A 139 -16.16 -11.89 0.48
C ALA A 139 -14.99 -11.30 -0.33
N LEU A 140 -14.12 -10.56 0.34
CA LEU A 140 -12.94 -9.94 -0.27
C LEU A 140 -12.16 -10.93 -1.15
N ALA A 141 -11.61 -10.43 -2.27
CA ALA A 141 -10.67 -11.18 -3.08
C ALA A 141 -9.32 -11.27 -2.37
N ALA A 142 -8.70 -12.45 -2.41
CA ALA A 142 -7.39 -12.70 -1.84
C ALA A 142 -6.42 -13.22 -2.91
N TYR A 143 -5.13 -13.23 -2.66
CA TYR A 143 -4.20 -13.87 -3.58
C TYR A 143 -4.26 -15.39 -3.46
N ALA A 144 -4.20 -16.10 -4.59
CA ALA A 144 -3.84 -17.52 -4.57
C ALA A 144 -2.36 -17.66 -4.15
N PRO A 145 -1.99 -18.58 -3.24
CA PRO A 145 -0.60 -18.71 -2.75
C PRO A 145 0.43 -18.97 -3.85
N ASP A 146 0.05 -19.71 -4.90
CA ASP A 146 0.90 -19.97 -6.06
C ASP A 146 1.19 -18.69 -6.87
N VAL A 147 0.28 -17.73 -6.90
CA VAL A 147 0.50 -16.41 -7.52
C VAL A 147 1.56 -15.64 -6.77
N VAL A 148 1.48 -15.61 -5.43
CA VAL A 148 2.49 -14.96 -4.59
C VAL A 148 3.88 -15.59 -4.83
N ALA A 149 3.95 -16.92 -4.87
CA ALA A 149 5.19 -17.63 -5.15
C ALA A 149 5.77 -17.28 -6.54
N ARG A 150 4.93 -17.24 -7.58
CA ARG A 150 5.35 -16.90 -8.96
C ARG A 150 5.80 -15.45 -9.09
N LEU A 151 5.15 -14.51 -8.41
CA LEU A 151 5.59 -13.12 -8.36
C LEU A 151 6.96 -13.00 -7.67
N ALA A 152 7.18 -13.75 -6.58
CA ALA A 152 8.50 -13.82 -5.94
C ALA A 152 9.57 -14.38 -6.87
N ASP A 153 9.26 -15.45 -7.62
CA ASP A 153 10.16 -16.05 -8.61
C ASP A 153 10.47 -15.09 -9.77
N ALA A 154 9.57 -14.16 -10.09
CA ALA A 154 9.76 -13.08 -11.05
C ALA A 154 10.57 -11.88 -10.49
N GLY A 155 11.02 -11.93 -9.23
CA GLY A 155 11.83 -10.88 -8.60
C GLY A 155 11.02 -9.79 -7.89
N VAL A 156 9.72 -10.00 -7.66
CA VAL A 156 8.90 -9.09 -6.87
C VAL A 156 9.33 -9.14 -5.41
N LEU A 157 9.45 -7.97 -4.79
CA LEU A 157 9.84 -7.77 -3.39
C LEU A 157 8.65 -7.36 -2.51
N LEU A 158 7.64 -6.74 -3.12
CA LEU A 158 6.44 -6.27 -2.44
C LEU A 158 5.23 -6.50 -3.32
N ILE A 159 4.17 -7.04 -2.73
CA ILE A 159 2.84 -7.08 -3.33
C ILE A 159 1.89 -6.17 -2.55
N GLY A 160 0.87 -5.66 -3.22
CA GLY A 160 -0.19 -4.89 -2.60
C GLY A 160 -1.54 -5.27 -3.17
N ILE A 161 -2.60 -5.05 -2.40
CA ILE A 161 -3.97 -5.33 -2.80
C ILE A 161 -4.91 -4.25 -2.24
N ASP A 162 -6.03 -4.03 -2.90
CA ASP A 162 -7.07 -3.10 -2.47
C ASP A 162 -8.10 -3.71 -1.50
N THR A 163 -7.88 -4.96 -1.10
CA THR A 163 -8.69 -5.64 -0.09
C THR A 163 -8.04 -5.62 1.29
N ALA A 164 -8.82 -5.95 2.32
CA ALA A 164 -8.39 -5.91 3.71
C ALA A 164 -7.47 -7.08 4.12
N SER A 165 -7.23 -8.05 3.24
CA SER A 165 -6.28 -9.14 3.44
C SER A 165 -5.87 -9.78 2.14
N ILE A 166 -4.61 -10.25 2.06
CA ILE A 166 -4.12 -11.10 0.97
C ILE A 166 -4.55 -12.55 1.11
N ASP A 167 -5.12 -12.96 2.24
CA ASP A 167 -5.76 -14.26 2.46
C ASP A 167 -7.27 -14.11 2.63
N PRO A 168 -8.07 -15.15 2.37
CA PRO A 168 -9.51 -15.13 2.64
C PRO A 168 -9.82 -14.74 4.09
N ALA A 169 -10.91 -13.97 4.30
CA ALA A 169 -11.28 -13.46 5.63
C ALA A 169 -11.50 -14.56 6.71
N ASP A 170 -11.87 -15.75 6.28
CA ASP A 170 -12.09 -16.92 7.17
C ASP A 170 -10.88 -17.87 7.24
N SER A 171 -9.78 -17.54 6.59
CA SER A 171 -8.54 -18.35 6.61
C SER A 171 -8.07 -18.60 8.04
N LYS A 172 -7.61 -19.82 8.30
CA LYS A 172 -7.00 -20.23 9.60
C LYS A 172 -5.52 -20.56 9.46
N THR A 173 -5.02 -20.57 8.24
CA THR A 173 -3.64 -20.96 7.90
C THR A 173 -2.84 -19.81 7.30
N LEU A 174 -3.52 -18.79 6.78
CA LEU A 174 -2.91 -17.62 6.12
C LEU A 174 -1.90 -18.03 5.03
N ASP A 175 -2.36 -18.86 4.08
CA ASP A 175 -1.47 -19.56 3.15
C ASP A 175 -0.64 -18.59 2.29
N SER A 176 -1.21 -17.47 1.87
CA SER A 176 -0.49 -16.45 1.12
C SER A 176 0.52 -15.70 1.99
N HIS A 177 0.18 -15.38 3.24
CA HIS A 177 1.14 -14.84 4.21
C HIS A 177 2.28 -15.82 4.51
N GLN A 178 2.01 -17.14 4.55
CA GLN A 178 3.09 -18.12 4.72
C GLN A 178 4.05 -18.12 3.52
N VAL A 179 3.57 -17.89 2.30
CA VAL A 179 4.45 -17.70 1.14
C VAL A 179 5.23 -16.39 1.25
N ILE A 180 4.59 -15.26 1.66
CA ILE A 180 5.27 -14.00 1.97
C ILE A 180 6.43 -14.22 2.93
N ARG A 181 6.17 -14.93 4.05
CA ARG A 181 7.18 -15.30 5.06
C ARG A 181 8.33 -16.10 4.46
N GLN A 182 8.02 -17.16 3.72
CA GLN A 182 9.02 -18.06 3.14
C GLN A 182 9.90 -17.39 2.09
N ARG A 183 9.34 -16.45 1.32
CA ARG A 183 10.01 -15.76 0.23
C ARG A 183 10.58 -14.41 0.62
N GLY A 184 10.31 -13.92 1.84
CA GLY A 184 10.81 -12.64 2.34
C GLY A 184 10.20 -11.42 1.67
N LEU A 185 8.99 -11.54 1.08
CA LEU A 185 8.28 -10.40 0.49
C LEU A 185 7.76 -9.44 1.56
N ARG A 186 7.24 -8.30 1.09
CA ARG A 186 6.44 -7.36 1.88
C ARG A 186 5.05 -7.26 1.29
N VAL A 187 4.10 -6.83 2.11
CA VAL A 187 2.69 -6.72 1.72
C VAL A 187 2.13 -5.36 2.10
N LEU A 188 1.24 -4.84 1.25
CA LEU A 188 0.39 -3.69 1.51
C LEU A 188 -1.07 -4.12 1.31
N GLU A 189 -1.94 -3.71 2.22
CA GLU A 189 -3.37 -4.04 2.20
C GLU A 189 -4.24 -2.80 2.33
N ASN A 190 -5.52 -2.91 2.01
CA ASN A 190 -6.51 -1.83 2.04
C ASN A 190 -6.12 -0.62 1.17
N LEU A 191 -5.48 -0.84 0.03
CA LEU A 191 -5.15 0.24 -0.90
C LEU A 191 -6.41 0.76 -1.60
N VAL A 192 -6.45 2.05 -1.92
CA VAL A 192 -7.50 2.65 -2.76
C VAL A 192 -6.95 2.84 -4.17
N LEU A 193 -7.34 1.97 -5.09
CA LEU A 193 -6.85 1.96 -6.47
C LEU A 193 -7.92 2.33 -7.50
N ASP A 194 -9.07 2.84 -7.06
CA ASP A 194 -10.27 3.07 -7.88
C ASP A 194 -10.02 3.91 -9.13
N GLU A 195 -9.22 4.96 -8.99
CA GLU A 195 -8.94 5.89 -10.08
C GLU A 195 -7.54 5.72 -10.67
N VAL A 196 -6.74 4.77 -10.14
CA VAL A 196 -5.37 4.54 -10.62
C VAL A 196 -5.42 3.68 -11.88
N PRO A 197 -5.04 4.18 -13.06
CA PRO A 197 -4.96 3.38 -14.27
C PRO A 197 -3.96 2.22 -14.11
N GLU A 198 -4.14 1.18 -14.89
CA GLU A 198 -3.13 0.13 -15.02
C GLU A 198 -1.85 0.69 -15.62
N GLY A 199 -0.68 0.31 -15.07
CA GLY A 199 0.61 0.80 -15.57
C GLY A 199 1.70 0.89 -14.51
N ASP A 200 2.82 1.48 -14.89
CA ASP A 200 4.00 1.64 -14.03
C ASP A 200 4.02 3.01 -13.35
N TYR A 201 4.41 3.00 -12.08
CA TYR A 201 4.46 4.17 -11.20
C TYR A 201 5.70 4.13 -10.30
N GLU A 202 5.88 5.21 -9.54
CA GLU A 202 6.77 5.25 -8.38
C GLU A 202 5.93 5.09 -7.11
N LEU A 203 6.18 4.04 -6.33
CA LEU A 203 5.53 3.80 -5.04
C LEU A 203 6.31 4.49 -3.92
N ILE A 204 5.58 5.15 -3.02
CA ILE A 204 6.06 5.64 -1.72
C ILE A 204 5.09 5.14 -0.67
N ALA A 205 5.46 4.11 0.10
CA ALA A 205 4.61 3.47 1.09
C ALA A 205 5.38 3.15 2.38
N LEU A 206 6.19 4.10 2.85
CA LEU A 206 7.06 3.90 4.01
C LEU A 206 6.24 3.67 5.28
N PRO A 207 6.43 2.53 5.99
CA PRO A 207 5.67 2.21 7.19
C PRO A 207 6.10 3.05 8.40
N LEU A 208 5.23 3.09 9.42
CA LEU A 208 5.58 3.66 10.71
C LEU A 208 6.71 2.87 11.38
N LYS A 209 7.63 3.56 12.06
CA LYS A 209 8.75 2.92 12.77
C LYS A 209 8.30 2.43 14.16
N LEU A 210 7.38 1.49 14.22
CA LEU A 210 6.95 0.85 15.46
C LEU A 210 7.90 -0.31 15.79
N THR A 211 8.41 -0.34 17.01
CA THR A 211 9.47 -1.29 17.42
C THR A 211 8.94 -2.58 18.02
N THR A 212 7.63 -2.69 18.26
CA THR A 212 6.98 -3.83 18.93
C THR A 212 5.71 -4.32 18.21
N ALA A 213 5.36 -3.75 17.07
CA ALA A 213 4.19 -4.12 16.27
C ALA A 213 4.55 -4.30 14.81
#